data_a83785532abdbcff5e293c411f2e88ab
#
_entry.id   a83785532abdbcff5e293c411f2e88ab
#
_cell.length_a   1.000
_cell.length_b   1.000
_cell.length_c   1.000
_cell.angle_alpha   90.00
_cell.angle_beta   90.00
_cell.angle_gamma   90.00
#
_symmetry.space_group_name_H-M   'P 1'
#
loop_
_entity.id
_entity.type
_entity.pdbx_description
1 polymer ?
#
loop_
_entity_poly.entity_id
_entity_poly.type
_entity_poly.pdbx_seq_one_letter_code
_entity_poly.pdbx_strand_id
1 'polypeptide(L)'
;MVTILHLTPADYQISTWSGGQTTQLFLSPKEGSYPDRTFDFRLSTATVEVEKSDFTDLTGYHRILMPLTSSITLTHQGKEVVLKPFQSYFFDGGDPVSSQGTCQDFNLIYKPSYQGHMSAISPQESVTCQSRYQLIYALCPLTLEWKKGQLYSLQTHELLLIEQASPLQEMTITFSPLQ
;
A
#
# COMPACT_ATOMS: atom_id res chain seq x y z
N MET A 1 -21.08 -1.38 -11.54
CA MET A 1 -21.32 -1.66 -10.11
C MET A 1 -20.08 -1.24 -9.35
N VAL A 2 -20.22 -0.61 -8.18
CA VAL A 2 -19.11 -0.24 -7.31
C VAL A 2 -19.31 -0.94 -5.97
N THR A 3 -18.26 -1.58 -5.48
CA THR A 3 -18.21 -2.23 -4.16
C THR A 3 -17.28 -1.44 -3.26
N ILE A 4 -17.67 -1.22 -2.03
CA ILE A 4 -16.86 -0.52 -1.03
C ILE A 4 -16.65 -1.44 0.15
N LEU A 5 -15.40 -1.56 0.58
CA LEU A 5 -14.99 -2.31 1.75
C LEU A 5 -14.23 -1.37 2.69
N HIS A 6 -14.72 -1.23 3.93
CA HIS A 6 -14.04 -0.49 4.98
C HIS A 6 -13.42 -1.48 5.95
N LEU A 7 -12.11 -1.40 6.11
CA LEU A 7 -11.33 -2.26 6.99
C LEU A 7 -10.70 -1.44 8.11
N THR A 8 -10.71 -2.01 9.30
CA THR A 8 -10.15 -1.43 10.51
C THR A 8 -8.96 -2.25 11.00
N PRO A 9 -8.16 -1.78 11.96
CA PRO A 9 -7.06 -2.56 12.52
C PRO A 9 -7.47 -3.95 13.03
N ALA A 10 -8.73 -4.16 13.41
CA ALA A 10 -9.24 -5.47 13.85
C ALA A 10 -9.33 -6.51 12.70
N ASP A 11 -9.36 -6.05 11.45
CA ASP A 11 -9.45 -6.91 10.26
C ASP A 11 -8.09 -7.33 9.72
N TYR A 12 -6.99 -6.77 10.24
CA TYR A 12 -5.65 -6.98 9.72
C TYR A 12 -4.98 -8.21 10.30
N GLN A 13 -4.04 -8.76 9.55
CA GLN A 13 -3.22 -9.89 9.99
C GLN A 13 -1.80 -9.40 10.30
N ILE A 14 -1.33 -9.65 11.51
CA ILE A 14 0.00 -9.25 11.98
C ILE A 14 0.90 -10.48 12.02
N SER A 15 2.10 -10.33 11.47
CA SER A 15 3.16 -11.33 11.53
C SER A 15 4.46 -10.68 12.01
N THR A 16 5.17 -11.38 12.90
CA THR A 16 6.48 -10.96 13.42
C THR A 16 7.58 -11.76 12.73
N TRP A 17 8.68 -11.10 12.40
CA TRP A 17 9.87 -11.68 11.81
C TRP A 17 11.12 -11.11 12.51
N SER A 18 12.31 -11.62 12.20
CA SER A 18 13.54 -11.27 12.91
C SER A 18 13.92 -9.78 12.84
N GLY A 19 13.42 -9.03 11.87
CA GLY A 19 13.71 -7.61 11.66
C GLY A 19 12.57 -6.66 11.99
N GLY A 20 11.44 -7.16 12.52
CA GLY A 20 10.30 -6.31 12.85
C GLY A 20 8.96 -7.00 12.75
N GLN A 21 7.96 -6.25 12.35
CA GLN A 21 6.58 -6.69 12.25
C GLN A 21 5.94 -6.23 10.95
N THR A 22 5.15 -7.08 10.32
CA THR A 22 4.36 -6.75 9.13
C THR A 22 2.87 -6.90 9.43
N THR A 23 2.10 -5.88 9.05
CA THR A 23 0.64 -5.88 9.11
C THR A 23 0.08 -5.98 7.70
N GLN A 24 -0.54 -7.09 7.37
CA GLN A 24 -1.25 -7.28 6.11
C GLN A 24 -2.59 -6.55 6.20
N LEU A 25 -2.76 -5.52 5.39
CA LEU A 25 -3.96 -4.69 5.34
C LEU A 25 -5.02 -5.29 4.41
N PHE A 26 -4.57 -5.82 3.27
CA PHE A 26 -5.45 -6.42 2.27
C PHE A 26 -4.69 -7.43 1.42
N LEU A 27 -5.39 -8.50 1.03
CA LEU A 27 -4.91 -9.51 0.08
C LEU A 27 -6.05 -9.88 -0.88
N SER A 28 -5.77 -9.94 -2.16
CA SER A 28 -6.73 -10.34 -3.19
C SER A 28 -6.22 -11.55 -3.99
N PRO A 29 -7.04 -12.57 -4.25
CA PRO A 29 -8.37 -12.79 -3.67
C PRO A 29 -8.28 -13.09 -2.18
N LYS A 30 -9.41 -12.95 -1.47
CA LYS A 30 -9.48 -13.13 0.00
C LYS A 30 -9.02 -14.53 0.46
N GLU A 31 -9.22 -15.54 -0.39
CA GLU A 31 -8.83 -16.92 -0.17
C GLU A 31 -7.35 -17.18 -0.49
N GLY A 32 -6.66 -16.17 -0.99
CA GLY A 32 -5.23 -16.26 -1.34
C GLY A 32 -4.34 -16.37 -0.12
N SER A 33 -3.10 -16.78 -0.36
CA SER A 33 -2.08 -16.97 0.66
C SER A 33 -0.77 -16.29 0.23
N TYR A 34 -0.23 -15.45 1.09
CA TYR A 34 1.08 -14.83 0.84
C TYR A 34 2.22 -15.86 0.86
N PRO A 35 2.31 -16.79 1.84
CA PRO A 35 3.34 -17.81 1.83
C PRO A 35 3.30 -18.73 0.60
N ASP A 36 2.09 -19.09 0.14
CA ASP A 36 1.90 -20.01 -0.98
C ASP A 36 1.91 -19.32 -2.35
N ARG A 37 2.05 -17.99 -2.37
CA ARG A 37 2.05 -17.18 -3.60
C ARG A 37 0.77 -17.32 -4.44
N THR A 38 -0.37 -17.51 -3.78
CA THR A 38 -1.70 -17.67 -4.42
C THR A 38 -2.54 -16.40 -4.37
N PHE A 39 -1.92 -15.24 -4.52
CA PHE A 39 -2.61 -13.94 -4.49
C PHE A 39 -2.33 -13.14 -5.76
N ASP A 40 -3.20 -12.19 -6.05
CA ASP A 40 -3.06 -11.27 -7.19
C ASP A 40 -2.36 -9.97 -6.78
N PHE A 41 -2.79 -9.39 -5.65
CA PHE A 41 -2.10 -8.26 -5.04
C PHE A 41 -2.26 -8.25 -3.51
N ARG A 42 -1.30 -7.65 -2.84
CA ARG A 42 -1.22 -7.53 -1.39
C ARG A 42 -0.77 -6.14 -1.00
N LEU A 43 -1.49 -5.55 -0.05
CA LEU A 43 -1.11 -4.30 0.60
C LEU A 43 -0.73 -4.57 2.04
N SER A 44 0.42 -4.07 2.47
CA SER A 44 0.89 -4.23 3.84
C SER A 44 1.69 -3.01 4.30
N THR A 45 1.77 -2.83 5.60
CA THR A 45 2.72 -1.93 6.26
C THR A 45 3.65 -2.77 7.12
N ALA A 46 4.90 -2.34 7.27
CA ALA A 46 5.86 -2.98 8.13
C ALA A 46 6.56 -1.96 9.03
N THR A 47 6.90 -2.40 10.24
CA THR A 47 7.85 -1.72 11.12
C THR A 47 9.16 -2.46 11.03
N VAL A 48 10.20 -1.82 10.48
CA VAL A 48 11.55 -2.36 10.34
C VAL A 48 12.40 -1.82 11.48
N GLU A 49 12.84 -2.70 12.36
CA GLU A 49 13.55 -2.38 13.59
C GLU A 49 15.06 -2.68 13.51
N VAL A 50 15.48 -3.35 12.44
CA VAL A 50 16.90 -3.67 12.20
C VAL A 50 17.52 -2.70 11.22
N GLU A 51 18.80 -2.40 11.40
CA GLU A 51 19.53 -1.44 10.57
C GLU A 51 19.67 -1.90 9.11
N LYS A 52 19.70 -3.20 8.87
CA LYS A 52 19.79 -3.79 7.54
C LYS A 52 18.82 -4.96 7.38
N SER A 53 18.08 -4.98 6.28
CA SER A 53 17.20 -6.09 5.92
C SER A 53 17.22 -6.37 4.42
N ASP A 54 17.00 -7.64 4.07
CA ASP A 54 16.85 -8.09 2.69
C ASP A 54 15.36 -8.31 2.40
N PHE A 55 14.91 -7.89 1.22
CA PHE A 55 13.56 -8.16 0.77
C PHE A 55 13.42 -9.61 0.31
N THR A 56 12.33 -10.24 0.70
CA THR A 56 12.00 -11.61 0.26
C THR A 56 11.90 -11.67 -1.25
N ASP A 57 12.51 -12.70 -1.85
CA ASP A 57 12.33 -13.02 -3.27
C ASP A 57 10.85 -13.33 -3.56
N LEU A 58 10.29 -12.56 -4.48
CA LEU A 58 8.93 -12.66 -4.96
C LEU A 58 8.91 -12.67 -6.49
N THR A 59 9.73 -13.54 -7.08
CA THR A 59 9.76 -13.77 -8.55
C THR A 59 8.34 -13.94 -9.07
N GLY A 60 8.00 -13.23 -10.15
CA GLY A 60 6.67 -13.23 -10.74
C GLY A 60 5.72 -12.16 -10.19
N TYR A 61 6.19 -11.31 -9.27
CA TYR A 61 5.45 -10.16 -8.75
C TYR A 61 6.23 -8.86 -8.99
N HIS A 62 5.50 -7.77 -9.12
CA HIS A 62 6.03 -6.41 -9.03
C HIS A 62 5.83 -5.87 -7.61
N ARG A 63 6.69 -4.93 -7.20
CA ARG A 63 6.62 -4.30 -5.88
C ARG A 63 6.75 -2.79 -5.98
N ILE A 64 6.00 -2.10 -5.12
CA ILE A 64 6.17 -0.67 -4.86
C ILE A 64 6.33 -0.52 -3.35
N LEU A 65 7.42 0.12 -2.94
CA LEU A 65 7.78 0.40 -1.56
C LEU A 65 7.72 1.91 -1.31
N MET A 66 7.23 2.30 -0.14
CA MET A 66 7.21 3.70 0.31
C MET A 66 7.53 3.75 1.81
N PRO A 67 8.67 4.33 2.23
CA PRO A 67 8.90 4.61 3.64
C PRO A 67 7.93 5.70 4.12
N LEU A 68 7.46 5.59 5.37
CA LEU A 68 6.49 6.51 5.95
C LEU A 68 7.10 7.44 7.01
N THR A 69 8.08 6.96 7.79
CA THR A 69 8.57 7.67 8.97
C THR A 69 9.99 8.22 8.84
N SER A 70 10.88 7.48 8.19
CA SER A 70 12.31 7.82 8.10
C SER A 70 12.82 7.51 6.70
N SER A 71 13.86 8.22 6.28
CA SER A 71 14.56 7.89 5.04
C SER A 71 15.31 6.57 5.18
N ILE A 72 15.30 5.79 4.11
CA ILE A 72 16.06 4.53 4.00
C ILE A 72 16.92 4.57 2.75
N THR A 73 17.98 3.77 2.73
CA THR A 73 18.80 3.55 1.54
C THR A 73 18.54 2.15 1.01
N LEU A 74 18.08 2.05 -0.24
CA LEU A 74 17.96 0.79 -0.94
C LEU A 74 19.21 0.50 -1.74
N THR A 75 19.66 -0.75 -1.71
CA THR A 75 20.64 -1.27 -2.68
C THR A 75 19.90 -2.17 -3.66
N HIS A 76 19.85 -1.74 -4.92
CA HIS A 76 19.16 -2.43 -6.01
C HIS A 76 20.05 -2.45 -7.25
N GLN A 77 20.34 -3.65 -7.78
CA GLN A 77 21.22 -3.85 -8.95
C GLN A 77 22.58 -3.14 -8.82
N GLY A 78 23.17 -3.20 -7.61
CA GLY A 78 24.45 -2.58 -7.31
C GLY A 78 24.45 -1.05 -7.19
N LYS A 79 23.28 -0.43 -7.19
CA LYS A 79 23.08 1.02 -7.01
C LYS A 79 22.40 1.30 -5.67
N GLU A 80 22.84 2.37 -5.04
CA GLU A 80 22.19 2.90 -3.85
C GLU A 80 21.16 3.98 -4.23
N VAL A 81 19.97 3.88 -3.67
CA VAL A 81 18.88 4.83 -3.85
C VAL A 81 18.37 5.26 -2.49
N VAL A 82 18.46 6.54 -2.18
CA VAL A 82 17.90 7.10 -0.95
C VAL A 82 16.43 7.42 -1.17
N LEU A 83 15.57 6.81 -0.40
CA LEU A 83 14.14 7.11 -0.37
C LEU A 83 13.81 7.94 0.87
N LYS A 84 13.24 9.10 0.66
CA LYS A 84 12.67 9.92 1.72
C LYS A 84 11.24 9.43 2.04
N PRO A 85 10.70 9.77 3.23
CA PRO A 85 9.30 9.51 3.52
C PRO A 85 8.37 9.96 2.39
N PHE A 86 7.40 9.11 2.08
CA PHE A 86 6.39 9.31 1.02
C PHE A 86 6.90 9.27 -0.43
N GLN A 87 8.14 8.89 -0.67
CA GLN A 87 8.64 8.57 -2.00
C GLN A 87 8.43 7.09 -2.30
N SER A 88 7.71 6.79 -3.37
CA SER A 88 7.53 5.42 -3.83
C SER A 88 8.69 4.97 -4.72
N TYR A 89 9.04 3.69 -4.63
CA TYR A 89 10.05 3.05 -5.44
C TYR A 89 9.55 1.72 -5.97
N PHE A 90 9.61 1.57 -7.30
CA PHE A 90 9.24 0.34 -7.99
C PHE A 90 10.46 -0.57 -8.17
N PHE A 91 10.26 -1.88 -7.98
CA PHE A 91 11.22 -2.91 -8.39
C PHE A 91 10.53 -4.23 -8.68
N ASP A 92 11.18 -5.07 -9.49
CA ASP A 92 10.71 -6.43 -9.72
C ASP A 92 10.89 -7.26 -8.44
N GLY A 93 9.90 -8.06 -8.08
CA GLY A 93 9.94 -8.85 -6.86
C GLY A 93 11.00 -9.96 -6.85
N GLY A 94 11.51 -10.34 -8.00
CA GLY A 94 12.63 -11.27 -8.16
C GLY A 94 14.01 -10.60 -8.08
N ASP A 95 14.07 -9.28 -8.10
CA ASP A 95 15.34 -8.58 -7.97
C ASP A 95 15.86 -8.65 -6.53
N PRO A 96 17.17 -8.91 -6.33
CA PRO A 96 17.76 -8.80 -5.00
C PRO A 96 17.83 -7.32 -4.59
N VAL A 97 17.06 -6.98 -3.57
CA VAL A 97 17.00 -5.64 -2.99
C VAL A 97 17.23 -5.74 -1.48
N SER A 98 18.07 -4.88 -0.95
CA SER A 98 18.25 -4.70 0.48
C SER A 98 17.97 -3.27 0.90
N SER A 99 17.61 -3.07 2.15
CA SER A 99 17.44 -1.74 2.75
C SER A 99 18.35 -1.54 3.93
N GLN A 100 18.77 -0.29 4.13
CA GLN A 100 19.48 0.18 5.29
C GLN A 100 18.70 1.34 5.92
N GLY A 101 18.53 1.26 7.23
CA GLY A 101 17.77 2.20 8.05
C GLY A 101 16.48 1.60 8.60
N THR A 102 16.07 2.08 9.76
CA THR A 102 14.84 1.70 10.44
C THR A 102 13.69 2.62 10.00
N CYS A 103 12.52 2.07 9.72
CA CYS A 103 11.35 2.84 9.31
C CYS A 103 10.05 2.07 9.52
N GLN A 104 8.94 2.77 9.40
CA GLN A 104 7.69 2.17 8.93
C GLN A 104 7.62 2.34 7.42
N ASP A 105 7.21 1.29 6.73
CA ASP A 105 7.03 1.31 5.28
C ASP A 105 5.63 0.83 4.87
N PHE A 106 5.30 1.12 3.62
CA PHE A 106 4.09 0.71 2.93
C PHE A 106 4.49 -0.08 1.70
N ASN A 107 3.93 -1.26 1.50
CA ASN A 107 4.32 -2.21 0.48
C ASN A 107 3.11 -2.64 -0.34
N LEU A 108 3.15 -2.43 -1.65
CA LEU A 108 2.21 -2.98 -2.61
C LEU A 108 2.93 -4.02 -3.45
N ILE A 109 2.43 -5.26 -3.41
CA ILE A 109 2.96 -6.40 -4.18
C ILE A 109 1.84 -6.86 -5.08
N TYR A 110 2.10 -7.05 -6.39
CA TYR A 110 1.06 -7.38 -7.34
C TYR A 110 1.60 -8.16 -8.54
N LYS A 111 0.75 -8.98 -9.14
CA LYS A 111 1.08 -9.70 -10.38
C LYS A 111 1.27 -8.72 -11.55
N PRO A 112 2.15 -9.02 -12.52
CA PRO A 112 2.38 -8.20 -13.71
C PRO A 112 1.16 -7.97 -14.60
N SER A 113 0.09 -8.74 -14.43
CA SER A 113 -1.20 -8.52 -15.09
C SER A 113 -1.95 -7.29 -14.57
N TYR A 114 -1.51 -6.74 -13.43
CA TYR A 114 -1.99 -5.48 -12.87
C TYR A 114 -1.01 -4.36 -13.14
N GLN A 115 -1.50 -3.13 -13.07
CA GLN A 115 -0.69 -1.92 -13.12
C GLN A 115 -0.88 -1.18 -11.78
N GLY A 116 0.15 -1.22 -10.94
CA GLY A 116 0.13 -0.59 -9.62
C GLY A 116 0.66 0.82 -9.65
N HIS A 117 0.11 1.65 -8.77
CA HIS A 117 0.59 2.99 -8.47
C HIS A 117 0.41 3.27 -6.98
N MET A 118 1.32 4.02 -6.38
CA MET A 118 1.26 4.41 -4.98
C MET A 118 1.72 5.86 -4.83
N SER A 119 0.93 6.67 -4.14
CA SER A 119 1.27 8.06 -3.81
C SER A 119 0.73 8.44 -2.43
N ALA A 120 1.39 9.37 -1.77
CA ALA A 120 0.87 10.03 -0.59
C ALA A 120 0.11 11.30 -1.01
N ILE A 121 -1.01 11.58 -0.34
CA ILE A 121 -1.91 12.69 -0.66
C ILE A 121 -2.19 13.45 0.63
N SER A 122 -2.17 14.77 0.54
CA SER A 122 -2.59 15.63 1.65
C SER A 122 -4.11 15.62 1.86
N PRO A 123 -4.61 15.68 3.10
CA PRO A 123 -6.05 15.71 3.38
C PRO A 123 -6.72 17.05 3.02
N GLN A 124 -6.37 17.65 1.92
CA GLN A 124 -6.98 18.85 1.31
C GLN A 124 -6.91 18.78 -0.22
N GLU A 125 -6.46 17.65 -0.74
CA GLU A 125 -6.29 17.43 -2.17
C GLU A 125 -7.43 16.59 -2.73
N SER A 126 -7.50 16.54 -4.05
CA SER A 126 -8.38 15.63 -4.78
C SER A 126 -7.56 14.80 -5.75
N VAL A 127 -7.95 13.56 -5.93
CA VAL A 127 -7.33 12.64 -6.87
C VAL A 127 -8.36 12.17 -7.87
N THR A 128 -8.02 12.25 -9.15
CA THR A 128 -8.81 11.66 -10.22
C THR A 128 -8.13 10.40 -10.72
N CYS A 129 -8.86 9.30 -10.76
CA CYS A 129 -8.35 8.00 -11.18
C CYS A 129 -9.39 7.24 -12.01
N GLN A 130 -8.88 6.33 -12.83
CA GLN A 130 -9.69 5.37 -13.60
C GLN A 130 -9.07 3.99 -13.40
N SER A 131 -9.29 3.41 -12.23
CA SER A 131 -8.73 2.11 -11.86
C SER A 131 -9.82 1.17 -11.35
N ARG A 132 -9.62 -0.13 -11.51
CA ARG A 132 -10.52 -1.12 -10.95
C ARG A 132 -10.53 -1.11 -9.43
N TYR A 133 -9.36 -0.99 -8.83
CA TYR A 133 -9.18 -0.97 -7.37
C TYR A 133 -8.57 0.36 -6.94
N GLN A 134 -9.16 0.98 -5.94
CA GLN A 134 -8.63 2.14 -5.26
C GLN A 134 -8.53 1.82 -3.77
N LEU A 135 -7.32 1.80 -3.23
CA LEU A 135 -7.06 1.53 -1.83
C LEU A 135 -6.57 2.82 -1.17
N ILE A 136 -7.26 3.25 -0.12
CA ILE A 136 -6.98 4.49 0.61
C ILE A 136 -6.72 4.13 2.06
N TYR A 137 -5.48 4.30 2.49
CA TYR A 137 -5.05 4.05 3.87
C TYR A 137 -4.83 5.37 4.59
N ALA A 138 -5.52 5.55 5.70
CA ALA A 138 -5.50 6.79 6.47
C ALA A 138 -4.31 6.84 7.43
N LEU A 139 -3.41 7.80 7.25
CA LEU A 139 -2.31 8.11 8.18
C LEU A 139 -2.74 9.12 9.25
N CYS A 140 -3.87 9.77 9.08
CA CYS A 140 -4.53 10.64 10.04
C CYS A 140 -6.05 10.54 9.84
N PRO A 141 -6.86 10.95 10.82
CA PRO A 141 -8.32 10.97 10.65
C PRO A 141 -8.71 11.89 9.49
N LEU A 142 -9.56 11.40 8.59
CA LEU A 142 -10.00 12.13 7.41
C LEU A 142 -11.43 11.74 7.00
N THR A 143 -12.04 12.60 6.20
CA THR A 143 -13.27 12.32 5.45
C THR A 143 -12.94 12.33 3.97
N LEU A 144 -13.52 11.42 3.21
CA LEU A 144 -13.43 11.40 1.75
C LEU A 144 -14.80 11.40 1.11
N GLU A 145 -14.92 12.08 -0.01
CA GLU A 145 -16.09 12.11 -0.89
C GLU A 145 -15.65 11.67 -2.28
N TRP A 146 -16.30 10.63 -2.85
CA TRP A 146 -16.01 10.14 -4.20
C TRP A 146 -17.19 10.26 -5.15
N LYS A 147 -18.39 10.42 -4.61
CA LYS A 147 -19.61 10.83 -5.31
C LYS A 147 -20.29 11.90 -4.48
N LYS A 148 -20.87 12.91 -5.12
CA LYS A 148 -21.55 13.99 -4.44
C LYS A 148 -22.53 13.48 -3.38
N GLY A 149 -22.26 13.85 -2.12
CA GLY A 149 -23.06 13.46 -0.97
C GLY A 149 -22.73 12.09 -0.37
N GLN A 150 -21.78 11.32 -0.93
CA GLN A 150 -21.31 10.07 -0.32
C GLN A 150 -20.01 10.29 0.42
N LEU A 151 -20.12 10.49 1.72
CA LEU A 151 -19.01 10.74 2.64
C LEU A 151 -18.63 9.46 3.39
N TYR A 152 -17.33 9.22 3.49
CA TYR A 152 -16.73 8.16 4.29
C TYR A 152 -15.72 8.76 5.24
N SER A 153 -15.83 8.45 6.53
CA SER A 153 -14.85 8.86 7.54
C SER A 153 -13.91 7.71 7.86
N LEU A 154 -12.61 7.98 7.84
CA LEU A 154 -11.57 7.03 8.22
C LEU A 154 -10.83 7.56 9.44
N GLN A 155 -10.62 6.68 10.40
CA GLN A 155 -9.68 6.91 11.50
C GLN A 155 -8.27 6.54 11.07
N THR A 156 -7.28 6.97 11.83
CA THR A 156 -5.88 6.58 11.59
C THR A 156 -5.74 5.06 11.51
N HIS A 157 -5.03 4.58 10.49
CA HIS A 157 -4.79 3.17 10.20
C HIS A 157 -6.00 2.38 9.67
N GLU A 158 -7.09 3.04 9.31
CA GLU A 158 -8.18 2.40 8.57
C GLU A 158 -7.93 2.43 7.05
N LEU A 159 -8.48 1.44 6.35
CA LEU A 159 -8.38 1.26 4.90
C LEU A 159 -9.76 1.27 4.27
N LEU A 160 -9.94 2.06 3.23
CA LEU A 160 -11.09 1.98 2.34
C LEU A 160 -10.66 1.41 0.99
N LEU A 161 -11.30 0.34 0.57
CA LEU A 161 -11.20 -0.20 -0.78
C LEU A 161 -12.43 0.17 -1.57
N ILE A 162 -12.24 0.74 -2.75
CA ILE A 162 -13.29 0.99 -3.76
C ILE A 162 -12.97 0.11 -4.95
N GLU A 163 -13.85 -0.83 -5.28
CA GLU A 163 -13.73 -1.67 -6.48
C GLU A 163 -14.80 -1.29 -7.50
N GLN A 164 -14.39 -1.06 -8.73
CA GLN A 164 -15.27 -0.82 -9.88
C GLN A 164 -15.33 -2.05 -10.79
N ALA A 165 -16.54 -2.47 -11.16
CA ALA A 165 -16.73 -3.40 -12.27
C ALA A 165 -16.58 -2.67 -13.60
N SER A 166 -16.15 -3.40 -14.64
CA SER A 166 -16.09 -2.86 -16.01
C SER A 166 -17.47 -2.48 -16.54
N PRO A 167 -17.60 -1.41 -17.37
CA PRO A 167 -16.53 -0.52 -17.78
C PRO A 167 -16.08 0.41 -16.64
N LEU A 168 -14.77 0.67 -16.55
CA LEU A 168 -14.21 1.56 -15.55
C LEU A 168 -14.62 3.01 -15.86
N GLN A 169 -15.08 3.70 -14.84
CA GLN A 169 -15.41 5.12 -14.90
C GLN A 169 -14.32 5.95 -14.23
N GLU A 170 -14.09 7.14 -14.72
CA GLU A 170 -13.27 8.12 -14.03
C GLU A 170 -13.93 8.49 -12.70
N MET A 171 -13.13 8.51 -11.64
CA MET A 171 -13.56 8.81 -10.28
C MET A 171 -12.67 9.91 -9.72
N THR A 172 -13.28 10.96 -9.20
CA THR A 172 -12.58 11.97 -8.40
C THR A 172 -12.90 11.74 -6.93
N ILE A 173 -11.85 11.62 -6.12
CA ILE A 173 -11.94 11.46 -4.67
C ILE A 173 -11.39 12.74 -4.05
N THR A 174 -12.20 13.41 -3.25
CA THR A 174 -11.83 14.61 -2.49
C THR A 174 -11.62 14.25 -1.04
N PHE A 175 -10.49 14.68 -0.48
CA PHE A 175 -10.11 14.42 0.90
C PHE A 175 -10.25 15.69 1.73
N SER A 176 -10.75 15.54 2.95
CA SER A 176 -10.88 16.63 3.94
C SER A 176 -10.45 16.14 5.30
N PRO A 177 -9.81 16.99 6.13
CA PRO A 177 -9.55 16.65 7.54
C PRO A 177 -10.86 16.30 8.24
N LEU A 178 -10.83 15.30 9.13
CA LEU A 178 -11.96 15.03 10.00
C LEU A 178 -12.11 16.20 10.99
N GLN A 179 -13.28 16.79 11.05
CA GLN A 179 -13.61 17.90 11.96
C GLN A 179 -13.94 17.38 13.37
#